data_ebaef8cfbc38f30bcad00bb024c658a3
#
_entry.id   ebaef8cfbc38f30bcad00bb024c658a3
#
_cell.length_a   1.000
_cell.length_b   1.000
_cell.length_c   1.000
_cell.angle_alpha   90.00
_cell.angle_beta   90.00
_cell.angle_gamma   90.00
#
_symmetry.space_group_name_H-M   'P 1'
#
loop_
_entity.id
_entity.type
_entity.pdbx_description
1 polymer ?
#
loop_
_entity_poly.entity_id
_entity_poly.type
_entity_poly.pdbx_seq_one_letter_code
_entity_poly.pdbx_strand_id
1 'polypeptide(L)'
;QTTANALRIRDLAGAKAAGVPVHAGASGPLLFPLETAEFVCGPDGLAGADLPPPAREASPGHAVEAIIALCRAAPDDGITLCPLGPLTNLA
;
A
#
# COMPACT_ATOMS: atom_id res chain seq x y z
N GLN A 1 7.87 -0.79 5.86
CA GLN A 1 8.53 0.04 4.84
C GLN A 1 7.57 0.38 3.68
N THR A 2 6.92 -0.58 3.04
CA THR A 2 6.03 -0.36 1.88
C THR A 2 4.91 0.65 2.16
N THR A 3 4.26 0.56 3.31
CA THR A 3 3.23 1.52 3.71
C THR A 3 3.78 2.94 3.84
N ALA A 4 4.96 3.11 4.45
CA ALA A 4 5.61 4.40 4.56
C ALA A 4 5.97 4.99 3.20
N ASN A 5 6.44 4.15 2.27
CA ASN A 5 6.74 4.57 0.90
C ASN A 5 5.48 5.00 0.14
N ALA A 6 4.38 4.26 0.29
CA ALA A 6 3.10 4.64 -0.30
C ALA A 6 2.60 6.01 0.20
N LEU A 7 2.75 6.26 1.50
CA LEU A 7 2.41 7.56 2.10
C LEU A 7 3.28 8.70 1.57
N ARG A 8 4.59 8.49 1.43
CA ARG A 8 5.52 9.47 0.86
C ARG A 8 5.17 9.80 -0.59
N ILE A 9 4.88 8.79 -1.41
CA ILE A 9 4.48 8.98 -2.81
C ILE A 9 3.13 9.69 -2.90
N ARG A 10 2.16 9.36 -2.05
CA ARG A 10 0.89 10.08 -1.97
C ARG A 10 1.10 11.56 -1.67
N ASP A 11 1.96 11.87 -0.70
CA ASP A 11 2.26 13.26 -0.32
C ASP A 11 2.98 14.00 -1.46
N LEU A 12 3.86 13.33 -2.18
CA LEU A 12 4.52 13.86 -3.38
C LEU A 12 3.53 14.19 -4.50
N ALA A 13 2.50 13.37 -4.67
CA ALA A 13 1.44 13.60 -5.66
C ALA A 13 0.54 14.81 -5.34
N GLY A 14 0.67 15.36 -4.14
CA GLY A 14 0.06 16.63 -3.77
C GLY A 14 -1.44 16.56 -3.48
N ALA A 15 -2.11 17.72 -3.62
CA ALA A 15 -3.49 17.90 -3.20
C ALA A 15 -4.50 16.92 -3.82
N LYS A 16 -4.28 16.49 -5.05
CA LYS A 16 -5.17 15.53 -5.75
C LYS A 16 -5.18 14.15 -5.10
N ALA A 17 -4.06 13.75 -4.50
CA ALA A 17 -3.92 12.45 -3.84
C ALA A 17 -4.10 12.53 -2.31
N ALA A 18 -4.20 13.71 -1.74
CA ALA A 18 -4.25 13.91 -0.28
C ALA A 18 -5.44 13.20 0.40
N GLY A 19 -6.56 13.01 -0.30
CA GLY A 19 -7.73 12.30 0.18
C GLY A 19 -7.70 10.78 -0.04
N VAL A 20 -6.69 10.24 -0.73
CA VAL A 20 -6.58 8.80 -0.98
C VAL A 20 -6.15 8.09 0.30
N PRO A 21 -6.96 7.16 0.84
CA PRO A 21 -6.56 6.41 2.03
C PRO A 21 -5.44 5.42 1.70
N VAL A 22 -4.53 5.24 2.65
CA VAL A 22 -3.46 4.23 2.58
C VAL A 22 -3.58 3.35 3.81
N HIS A 23 -3.85 2.09 3.62
CA HIS A 23 -3.97 1.10 4.69
C HIS A 23 -2.77 0.17 4.72
N ALA A 24 -2.27 -0.13 5.90
CA ALA A 24 -1.26 -1.15 6.08
C ALA A 24 -1.89 -2.54 5.89
N GLY A 25 -1.23 -3.39 5.13
CA GLY A 25 -1.62 -4.77 4.90
C GLY A 25 -0.76 -5.77 5.66
N ALA A 26 -0.81 -7.03 5.22
CA ALA A 26 -0.01 -8.10 5.77
C ALA A 26 1.50 -7.78 5.70
N SER A 27 2.22 -8.12 6.75
CA SER A 27 3.66 -7.86 6.87
C SER A 27 4.53 -8.88 6.11
N GLY A 28 3.93 -9.95 5.62
CA GLY A 28 4.62 -11.00 4.88
C GLY A 28 3.66 -11.95 4.19
N PRO A 29 4.18 -12.93 3.44
CA PRO A 29 3.40 -13.95 2.77
C PRO A 29 2.62 -14.84 3.75
N LEU A 30 1.57 -15.52 3.27
CA LEU A 30 0.77 -16.43 4.09
C LEU A 30 1.47 -17.77 4.37
N LEU A 31 2.25 -18.29 3.42
CA LEU A 31 2.79 -19.65 3.45
C LEU A 31 4.31 -19.74 3.46
N PHE A 32 5.01 -18.71 3.00
CA PHE A 32 6.46 -18.71 2.83
C PHE A 32 7.12 -17.63 3.67
N PRO A 33 8.42 -17.76 4.00
CA PRO A 33 9.17 -16.67 4.58
C PRO A 33 9.16 -15.44 3.68
N LEU A 34 9.27 -14.25 4.30
CA LEU A 34 9.40 -13.00 3.55
C LEU A 34 10.76 -12.95 2.85
N GLU A 35 10.74 -12.80 1.53
CA GLU A 35 11.91 -12.45 0.73
C GLU A 35 11.76 -11.00 0.26
N THR A 36 12.79 -10.21 0.46
CA THR A 36 12.81 -8.80 0.05
C THR A 36 13.63 -8.62 -1.22
N ALA A 37 13.26 -7.61 -2.01
CA ALA A 37 13.95 -7.27 -3.25
C ALA A 37 14.93 -6.10 -3.07
N GLU A 38 15.60 -6.01 -1.94
CA GLU A 38 16.57 -4.94 -1.63
C GLU A 38 17.70 -4.86 -2.65
N PHE A 39 18.06 -5.99 -3.24
CA PHE A 39 19.08 -6.07 -4.31
C PHE A 39 18.63 -5.36 -5.61
N VAL A 40 17.33 -5.11 -5.80
CA VAL A 40 16.78 -4.39 -6.97
C VAL A 40 16.42 -2.95 -6.61
N CYS A 41 15.66 -2.79 -5.52
CA CYS A 41 15.02 -1.51 -5.18
C CYS A 41 15.77 -0.75 -4.07
N GLY A 42 16.91 -1.25 -3.61
CA GLY A 42 17.65 -0.69 -2.49
C GLY A 42 17.02 -1.01 -1.13
N PRO A 43 17.72 -0.70 -0.03
CA PRO A 43 17.30 -1.05 1.33
C PRO A 43 16.02 -0.31 1.75
N ASP A 44 15.72 0.81 1.13
CA ASP A 44 14.53 1.62 1.38
C ASP A 44 13.35 1.33 0.44
N GLY A 45 13.59 0.53 -0.63
CA GLY A 45 12.60 0.22 -1.65
C GLY A 45 12.25 1.40 -2.57
N LEU A 46 13.04 2.47 -2.55
CA LEU A 46 12.86 3.68 -3.35
C LEU A 46 14.05 3.95 -4.29
N ALA A 47 14.94 2.98 -4.43
CA ALA A 47 16.14 3.06 -5.28
C ALA A 47 17.01 4.31 -5.00
N GLY A 48 17.08 4.72 -3.74
CA GLY A 48 17.88 5.88 -3.31
C GLY A 48 17.18 7.24 -3.48
N ALA A 49 15.89 7.27 -3.79
CA ALA A 49 15.13 8.52 -3.82
C ALA A 49 14.98 9.07 -2.38
N ASP A 50 15.55 10.24 -2.15
CA ASP A 50 15.47 10.93 -0.86
C ASP A 50 14.12 11.68 -0.75
N LEU A 51 13.10 10.95 -0.32
CA LEU A 51 11.79 11.53 -0.07
C LEU A 51 11.63 11.89 1.41
N PRO A 52 11.00 13.04 1.72
CA PRO A 52 10.74 13.41 3.10
C PRO A 52 9.86 12.37 3.81
N PRO A 53 9.90 12.30 5.13
CA PRO A 53 9.00 11.44 5.89
C PRO A 53 7.54 11.81 5.57
N PRO A 54 6.60 10.85 5.63
CA PRO A 54 5.21 11.12 5.33
C PRO A 54 4.62 12.11 6.32
N ALA A 55 3.83 13.06 5.83
CA ALA A 55 3.17 14.07 6.66
C ALA A 55 1.99 13.52 7.47
N ARG A 56 1.45 12.36 7.06
CA ARG A 56 0.31 11.71 7.70
C ARG A 56 0.59 10.23 7.91
N GLU A 57 -0.01 9.68 8.93
CA GLU A 57 -0.01 8.24 9.20
C GLU A 57 -0.91 7.48 8.22
N ALA A 58 -0.76 6.16 8.22
CA ALA A 58 -1.68 5.26 7.52
C ALA A 58 -3.10 5.41 8.08
N SER A 59 -4.08 5.19 7.22
CA SER A 59 -5.48 5.14 7.63
C SER A 59 -5.70 3.99 8.62
N PRO A 60 -6.60 4.14 9.60
CA PRO A 60 -6.89 3.09 10.56
C PRO A 60 -7.46 1.85 9.88
N GLY A 61 -7.24 0.70 10.48
CA GLY A 61 -7.70 -0.59 9.98
C GLY A 61 -6.74 -1.25 9.00
N HIS A 62 -6.87 -2.57 8.90
CA HIS A 62 -6.03 -3.39 8.03
C HIS A 62 -6.51 -3.30 6.57
N ALA A 63 -5.59 -3.36 5.61
CA ALA A 63 -5.90 -3.24 4.19
C ALA A 63 -6.93 -4.28 3.70
N VAL A 64 -6.88 -5.49 4.22
CA VAL A 64 -7.86 -6.56 3.90
C VAL A 64 -9.27 -6.14 4.30
N GLU A 65 -9.46 -5.61 5.50
CA GLU A 65 -10.75 -5.13 5.98
C GLU A 65 -11.27 -3.97 5.13
N ALA A 66 -10.38 -3.05 4.77
CA ALA A 66 -10.73 -1.92 3.90
C ALA A 66 -11.17 -2.39 2.50
N ILE A 67 -10.46 -3.36 1.90
CA ILE A 67 -10.83 -3.96 0.61
C ILE A 67 -12.21 -4.62 0.69
N ILE A 68 -12.43 -5.45 1.72
CA ILE A 68 -13.73 -6.12 1.93
C ILE A 68 -14.86 -5.08 2.07
N ALA A 69 -14.66 -4.05 2.88
CA ALA A 69 -15.67 -3.01 3.09
C ALA A 69 -15.99 -2.25 1.80
N LEU A 70 -14.98 -1.89 1.02
CA LEU A 70 -15.16 -1.21 -0.26
C LEU A 70 -15.89 -2.09 -1.27
N CYS A 71 -15.52 -3.37 -1.39
CA CYS A 71 -16.18 -4.30 -2.31
C CYS A 71 -17.64 -4.55 -1.94
N ARG A 72 -17.95 -4.63 -0.64
CA ARG A 72 -19.33 -4.82 -0.17
C ARG A 72 -20.19 -3.57 -0.35
N ALA A 73 -19.61 -2.40 -0.28
CA ALA A 73 -20.33 -1.12 -0.44
C ALA A 73 -20.54 -0.72 -1.90
N ALA A 74 -19.75 -1.28 -2.82
CA ALA A 74 -19.83 -0.96 -4.23
C ALA A 74 -21.00 -1.71 -4.91
N PRO A 75 -21.66 -1.07 -5.91
CA PRO A 75 -22.56 -1.80 -6.79
C PRO A 75 -21.80 -2.83 -7.63
N ASP A 76 -22.51 -3.74 -8.28
CA ASP A 76 -21.91 -4.69 -9.21
C ASP A 76 -21.08 -3.96 -10.26
N ASP A 77 -19.87 -4.45 -10.50
CA ASP A 77 -18.87 -3.82 -11.38
C ASP A 77 -18.44 -2.38 -10.99
N GLY A 78 -18.71 -1.98 -9.76
CA GLY A 78 -18.40 -0.63 -9.26
C GLY A 78 -16.98 -0.42 -8.80
N ILE A 79 -16.16 -1.50 -8.65
CA ILE A 79 -14.77 -1.44 -8.22
C ILE A 79 -13.88 -2.26 -9.15
N THR A 80 -12.73 -1.69 -9.48
CA THR A 80 -11.63 -2.40 -10.12
C THR A 80 -10.47 -2.54 -9.15
N LEU A 81 -10.03 -3.77 -8.89
CA LEU A 81 -8.81 -4.05 -8.13
C LEU A 81 -7.63 -4.15 -9.09
N CYS A 82 -6.55 -3.44 -8.76
CA CYS A 82 -5.34 -3.38 -9.57
C CYS A 82 -4.14 -3.84 -8.74
N PRO A 83 -3.90 -5.16 -8.60
CA PRO A 83 -2.77 -5.66 -7.83
C PRO A 83 -1.46 -5.43 -8.59
N LEU A 84 -0.55 -4.68 -7.99
CA LEU A 84 0.76 -4.35 -8.55
C LEU A 84 1.91 -5.06 -7.83
N GLY A 85 1.60 -5.93 -6.88
CA GLY A 85 2.56 -6.68 -6.09
C GLY A 85 2.02 -8.05 -5.67
N PRO A 86 2.58 -8.68 -4.64
CA PRO A 86 2.10 -9.96 -4.14
C PRO A 86 0.63 -9.91 -3.72
N LEU A 87 -0.09 -11.00 -4.00
CA LEU A 87 -1.56 -11.07 -3.80
C LEU A 87 -1.99 -11.37 -2.36
N THR A 88 -1.08 -11.33 -1.38
CA THR A 88 -1.34 -11.71 0.02
C THR A 88 -2.59 -11.04 0.61
N ASN A 89 -2.79 -9.75 0.34
CA ASN A 89 -3.94 -9.02 0.86
C ASN A 89 -5.26 -9.29 0.08
N LEU A 90 -5.19 -9.96 -1.07
CA LEU A 90 -6.35 -10.35 -1.85
C LEU A 90 -6.74 -11.82 -1.63
N ALA A 91 -5.79 -12.61 -1.16
CA ALA A 91 -6.02 -14.03 -0.86
C ALA A 91 -6.87 -14.22 0.39
#